data_761d4f39adac8403c00e418e8b695477
#
_entry.id   761d4f39adac8403c00e418e8b695477
#
_cell.length_a   1.000
_cell.length_b   1.000
_cell.length_c   1.000
_cell.angle_alpha   90.00
_cell.angle_beta   90.00
_cell.angle_gamma   90.00
#
_symmetry.space_group_name_H-M   'P 1'
#
loop_
_entity.id
_entity.type
_entity.pdbx_description
1 polymer ?
#
loop_
_entity_poly.entity_id
_entity_poly.type
_entity_poly.pdbx_seq_one_letter_code
_entity_poly.pdbx_strand_id
1 'polypeptide(L)'
;MMSKVFAYLDHIFRMVRPRRLLYMAIDGVAPRAKMNQQRSRRFRSALEAEKLRAEAAAKGEPEAAGDPFDSNCITPGTPFMARLSEHLKFYVLKKQTEDPLWQKATVILSGHEVRGEGEHKIMEHIRWARGEPGWDPNQTHCLYGLDADLIMLALVTHEPHFCLLREVVKFGAGANSGQPSRETLQNPTDDGFLLLHVGLLREYLDAEFRGIADALPFPYDCERVVDDFVLLCMLVGNDFLPPLPTLDIAEGALNTLFSTYRELLPTLGGYVSGDDGGGTFDAKRLEVILERMGEMEAKVLADRSRDAAANEERQARRASGGRGFGGRGAKNGEKGAAGSGAGSRVSEADARFKKAMAALANGAGADDAVAAAAAPDAPLEPEKETSSGISADPTMMSAAKREMFEEGGGGIEGWKEMYYREKLGLKIGEAPPLRELRQAYFEGLSWVLQYYYRGVASWTWYYPFHYAPMASDLADGLGSLTAKFDYGVPFRPFEQLLAVQPPQSSALLPEPFRWLMTAPHSPLAAFFPDELKVDFEGKRNDWEGVVLLPFLDEHLLKQCIASVPASKLTDAQTARNKPGPLVVFRHAPDGVGDVASTLPRAFPGLHPCRSEALESMPPGEFPKDRKCFGG
;
A
#
# COMPACT_ATOMS: atom_id res chain seq x y z
N MET A 1 -0.69 15.36 -22.30
CA MET A 1 -0.67 14.82 -20.93
C MET A 1 -0.88 15.93 -19.90
N MET A 2 0.00 16.90 -19.71
CA MET A 2 -0.08 17.93 -18.65
C MET A 2 -1.43 18.68 -18.61
N SER A 3 -2.00 19.08 -19.75
CA SER A 3 -3.33 19.73 -19.78
C SER A 3 -4.45 18.86 -19.21
N LYS A 4 -4.38 17.52 -19.37
CA LYS A 4 -5.35 16.60 -18.75
C LYS A 4 -5.16 16.51 -17.23
N VAL A 5 -3.90 16.50 -16.75
CA VAL A 5 -3.59 16.54 -15.32
C VAL A 5 -4.17 17.81 -14.69
N PHE A 6 -4.00 18.95 -15.34
CA PHE A 6 -4.53 20.23 -14.84
C PHE A 6 -6.06 20.30 -14.87
N ALA A 7 -6.69 19.78 -15.92
CA ALA A 7 -8.15 19.71 -16.00
C ALA A 7 -8.71 18.82 -14.88
N TYR A 8 -8.04 17.70 -14.60
CA TYR A 8 -8.44 16.79 -13.53
C TYR A 8 -8.24 17.41 -12.14
N LEU A 9 -7.12 18.07 -11.91
CA LEU A 9 -6.87 18.82 -10.67
C LEU A 9 -7.92 19.89 -10.43
N ASP A 10 -8.29 20.66 -11.46
CA ASP A 10 -9.35 21.67 -11.35
C ASP A 10 -10.73 21.04 -11.09
N HIS A 11 -10.99 19.88 -11.67
CA HIS A 11 -12.22 19.12 -11.43
C HIS A 11 -12.34 18.71 -9.96
N ILE A 12 -11.30 18.11 -9.38
CA ILE A 12 -11.25 17.76 -7.94
C ILE A 12 -11.38 19.02 -7.09
N PHE A 13 -10.66 20.08 -7.43
CA PHE A 13 -10.73 21.35 -6.70
C PHE A 13 -12.16 21.92 -6.68
N ARG A 14 -12.87 21.89 -7.82
CA ARG A 14 -14.26 22.37 -7.91
C ARG A 14 -15.26 21.49 -7.18
N MET A 15 -14.97 20.22 -7.06
CA MET A 15 -15.79 19.25 -6.31
C MET A 15 -15.63 19.49 -4.79
N VAL A 16 -14.40 19.52 -4.29
CA VAL A 16 -14.08 19.65 -2.86
C VAL A 16 -14.29 21.10 -2.37
N ARG A 17 -13.94 22.08 -3.20
CA ARG A 17 -14.00 23.53 -2.89
C ARG A 17 -13.26 23.90 -1.59
N PRO A 18 -11.96 23.65 -1.50
CA PRO A 18 -11.18 23.99 -0.30
C PRO A 18 -11.28 25.49 0.00
N ARG A 19 -11.49 25.82 1.27
CA ARG A 19 -11.70 27.22 1.72
C ARG A 19 -10.44 27.84 2.28
N ARG A 20 -9.56 27.06 2.90
CA ARG A 20 -8.36 27.54 3.60
C ARG A 20 -7.10 27.11 2.88
N LEU A 21 -6.97 25.80 2.58
CA LEU A 21 -5.74 25.20 2.08
C LEU A 21 -6.04 24.13 1.02
N LEU A 22 -5.30 24.16 -0.08
CA LEU A 22 -5.06 23.03 -0.97
C LEU A 22 -3.61 22.58 -0.77
N TYR A 23 -3.41 21.37 -0.24
CA TYR A 23 -2.08 20.77 -0.14
C TYR A 23 -1.90 19.76 -1.27
N MET A 24 -0.96 19.99 -2.16
CA MET A 24 -0.61 19.09 -3.26
C MET A 24 0.71 18.40 -2.92
N ALA A 25 0.66 17.08 -2.72
CA ALA A 25 1.82 16.27 -2.43
C ALA A 25 2.18 15.38 -3.61
N ILE A 26 3.45 15.36 -3.97
CA ILE A 26 4.02 14.47 -4.99
C ILE A 26 5.12 13.67 -4.33
N ASP A 27 5.18 12.35 -4.59
CA ASP A 27 6.23 11.50 -4.04
C ASP A 27 7.62 12.06 -4.32
N GLY A 28 8.37 12.25 -3.26
CA GLY A 28 9.80 12.51 -3.27
C GLY A 28 10.59 11.22 -2.98
N VAL A 29 11.83 11.40 -2.55
CA VAL A 29 12.66 10.26 -2.15
C VAL A 29 12.04 9.58 -0.93
N ALA A 30 11.68 8.31 -1.10
CA ALA A 30 11.05 7.49 -0.07
C ALA A 30 12.08 6.94 0.93
N PRO A 31 11.64 6.55 2.14
CA PRO A 31 12.49 5.77 3.05
C PRO A 31 12.92 4.44 2.42
N ARG A 32 14.08 3.92 2.86
CA ARG A 32 14.64 2.65 2.34
C ARG A 32 13.62 1.49 2.47
N ALA A 33 12.82 1.48 3.51
CA ALA A 33 11.79 0.48 3.74
C ALA A 33 10.79 0.39 2.57
N LYS A 34 10.34 1.52 2.01
CA LYS A 34 9.42 1.57 0.84
C LYS A 34 10.08 1.15 -0.47
N MET A 35 11.39 1.31 -0.59
CA MET A 35 12.09 1.06 -1.86
C MET A 35 12.02 -0.40 -2.30
N ASN A 36 11.92 -1.36 -1.37
CA ASN A 36 11.78 -2.77 -1.71
C ASN A 36 10.46 -3.03 -2.44
N GLN A 37 9.35 -2.50 -1.91
CA GLN A 37 8.03 -2.59 -2.53
C GLN A 37 8.01 -1.86 -3.89
N GLN A 38 8.54 -0.64 -3.96
CA GLN A 38 8.64 0.10 -5.22
C GLN A 38 9.44 -0.67 -6.27
N ARG A 39 10.56 -1.28 -5.88
CA ARG A 39 11.41 -2.10 -6.74
C ARG A 39 10.65 -3.31 -7.27
N SER A 40 10.02 -4.09 -6.40
CA SER A 40 9.23 -5.26 -6.77
C SER A 40 8.12 -4.92 -7.76
N ARG A 41 7.35 -3.86 -7.49
CA ARG A 41 6.27 -3.39 -8.36
C ARG A 41 6.77 -2.99 -9.76
N ARG A 42 7.89 -2.25 -9.84
CA ARG A 42 8.44 -1.77 -11.12
C ARG A 42 9.05 -2.87 -11.96
N PHE A 43 9.76 -3.81 -11.34
CA PHE A 43 10.29 -4.98 -12.05
C PHE A 43 9.15 -5.85 -12.60
N ARG A 44 8.08 -6.04 -11.82
CA ARG A 44 6.89 -6.76 -12.29
C ARG A 44 6.22 -6.04 -13.47
N SER A 45 5.97 -4.75 -13.37
CA SER A 45 5.36 -3.97 -14.46
C SER A 45 6.18 -4.00 -15.75
N ALA A 46 7.51 -4.01 -15.65
CA ALA A 46 8.39 -4.15 -16.82
C ALA A 46 8.24 -5.54 -17.45
N LEU A 47 8.22 -6.61 -16.64
CA LEU A 47 8.02 -7.97 -17.12
C LEU A 47 6.64 -8.16 -17.80
N GLU A 48 5.58 -7.62 -17.20
CA GLU A 48 4.23 -7.65 -17.77
C GLU A 48 4.18 -6.92 -19.10
N ALA A 49 4.81 -5.75 -19.20
CA ALA A 49 4.90 -4.99 -20.44
C ALA A 49 5.66 -5.76 -21.55
N GLU A 50 6.74 -6.48 -21.21
CA GLU A 50 7.46 -7.34 -22.16
C GLU A 50 6.59 -8.52 -22.63
N LYS A 51 5.89 -9.19 -21.73
CA LYS A 51 4.97 -10.28 -22.07
C LYS A 51 3.87 -9.83 -23.02
N LEU A 52 3.22 -8.69 -22.72
CA LEU A 52 2.18 -8.12 -23.58
C LEU A 52 2.71 -7.78 -24.98
N ARG A 53 3.93 -7.24 -25.09
CA ARG A 53 4.58 -6.98 -26.38
C ARG A 53 4.86 -8.26 -27.15
N ALA A 54 5.39 -9.29 -26.48
CA ALA A 54 5.65 -10.58 -27.10
C ALA A 54 4.37 -11.25 -27.60
N GLU A 55 3.28 -11.20 -26.83
CA GLU A 55 1.97 -11.71 -27.22
C GLU A 55 1.38 -10.95 -28.42
N ALA A 56 1.45 -9.60 -28.43
CA ALA A 56 1.00 -8.79 -29.55
C ALA A 56 1.80 -9.10 -30.82
N ALA A 57 3.12 -9.25 -30.72
CA ALA A 57 3.98 -9.66 -31.82
C ALA A 57 3.62 -11.07 -32.35
N ALA A 58 3.36 -12.04 -31.44
CA ALA A 58 2.93 -13.38 -31.81
C ALA A 58 1.55 -13.40 -32.52
N LYS A 59 0.66 -12.46 -32.19
CA LYS A 59 -0.65 -12.28 -32.84
C LYS A 59 -0.56 -11.50 -34.15
N GLY A 60 0.63 -11.00 -34.54
CA GLY A 60 0.82 -10.20 -35.73
C GLY A 60 0.18 -8.80 -35.65
N GLU A 61 -0.08 -8.30 -34.46
CA GLU A 61 -0.60 -6.95 -34.25
C GLU A 61 0.48 -5.92 -34.65
N PRO A 62 0.13 -4.84 -35.36
CA PRO A 62 1.10 -3.83 -35.72
C PRO A 62 1.67 -3.18 -34.47
N GLU A 63 2.99 -3.04 -34.44
CA GLU A 63 3.68 -2.32 -33.39
C GLU A 63 3.11 -0.90 -33.27
N ALA A 64 2.70 -0.51 -32.04
CA ALA A 64 2.12 0.80 -31.84
C ALA A 64 3.11 1.89 -32.29
N ALA A 65 2.65 2.84 -33.09
CA ALA A 65 3.50 3.92 -33.62
C ALA A 65 4.03 4.78 -32.46
N GLY A 66 5.30 4.58 -32.09
CA GLY A 66 6.03 5.28 -31.03
C GLY A 66 6.18 4.46 -29.76
N ASP A 67 7.18 4.81 -28.96
CA ASP A 67 7.43 4.18 -27.67
C ASP A 67 6.24 4.41 -26.71
N PRO A 68 5.71 3.37 -26.08
CA PRO A 68 4.68 3.52 -25.06
C PRO A 68 5.20 4.35 -23.88
N PHE A 69 4.30 5.07 -23.24
CA PHE A 69 4.65 5.86 -22.06
C PHE A 69 5.15 4.93 -20.95
N ASP A 70 6.42 5.09 -20.56
CA ASP A 70 7.00 4.39 -19.43
C ASP A 70 6.53 5.06 -18.11
N SER A 71 5.59 4.44 -17.41
CA SER A 71 5.09 4.93 -16.12
C SER A 71 6.18 5.00 -15.04
N ASN A 72 7.29 4.28 -15.19
CA ASN A 72 8.44 4.34 -14.29
C ASN A 72 9.12 5.72 -14.28
N CYS A 73 8.84 6.56 -15.31
CA CYS A 73 9.28 7.96 -15.29
C CYS A 73 8.64 8.81 -14.19
N ILE A 74 7.54 8.32 -13.56
CA ILE A 74 6.93 8.94 -12.38
C ILE A 74 7.75 8.53 -11.16
N THR A 75 8.96 9.09 -11.07
CA THR A 75 9.92 8.84 -9.98
C THR A 75 10.77 10.09 -9.77
N PRO A 76 11.09 10.47 -8.53
CA PRO A 76 11.97 11.61 -8.24
C PRO A 76 13.28 11.54 -9.02
N GLY A 77 13.77 12.69 -9.49
CA GLY A 77 15.00 12.80 -10.26
C GLY A 77 14.86 12.66 -11.77
N THR A 78 13.71 12.20 -12.30
CA THR A 78 13.48 12.09 -13.74
C THR A 78 13.21 13.44 -14.40
N PRO A 79 13.50 13.59 -15.71
CA PRO A 79 13.12 14.78 -16.46
C PRO A 79 11.61 15.02 -16.53
N PHE A 80 10.81 13.94 -16.46
CA PHE A 80 9.36 14.04 -16.44
C PHE A 80 8.87 14.75 -15.18
N MET A 81 9.35 14.32 -13.99
CA MET A 81 8.93 14.91 -12.72
C MET A 81 9.37 16.37 -12.57
N ALA A 82 10.58 16.70 -13.03
CA ALA A 82 11.03 18.09 -13.04
C ALA A 82 10.11 18.99 -13.87
N ARG A 83 9.76 18.56 -15.10
CA ARG A 83 8.82 19.30 -15.95
C ARG A 83 7.42 19.38 -15.34
N LEU A 84 6.94 18.30 -14.72
CA LEU A 84 5.64 18.29 -14.05
C LEU A 84 5.63 19.34 -12.93
N SER A 85 6.67 19.38 -12.10
CA SER A 85 6.80 20.35 -11.01
C SER A 85 6.77 21.80 -11.52
N GLU A 86 7.55 22.11 -12.57
CA GLU A 86 7.55 23.44 -13.19
C GLU A 86 6.17 23.84 -13.75
N HIS A 87 5.52 22.91 -14.43
CA HIS A 87 4.21 23.17 -15.01
C HIS A 87 3.12 23.33 -13.96
N LEU A 88 3.18 22.57 -12.86
CA LEU A 88 2.26 22.72 -11.72
C LEU A 88 2.47 24.06 -11.02
N LYS A 89 3.70 24.49 -10.79
CA LYS A 89 3.98 25.84 -10.23
C LYS A 89 3.32 26.92 -11.08
N PHE A 90 3.55 26.89 -12.39
CA PHE A 90 2.90 27.84 -13.31
C PHE A 90 1.37 27.73 -13.29
N TYR A 91 0.82 26.52 -13.26
CA TYR A 91 -0.61 26.31 -13.24
C TYR A 91 -1.28 26.89 -11.98
N VAL A 92 -0.67 26.75 -10.81
CA VAL A 92 -1.18 27.35 -9.57
C VAL A 92 -1.16 28.88 -9.68
N LEU A 93 -0.06 29.47 -10.14
CA LEU A 93 0.03 30.91 -10.37
C LEU A 93 -1.09 31.42 -11.29
N LYS A 94 -1.33 30.68 -12.39
CA LYS A 94 -2.41 30.97 -13.33
C LYS A 94 -3.78 30.90 -12.66
N LYS A 95 -4.07 29.84 -11.93
CA LYS A 95 -5.37 29.65 -11.28
C LYS A 95 -5.64 30.70 -10.22
N GLN A 96 -4.66 31.03 -9.39
CA GLN A 96 -4.80 32.12 -8.40
C GLN A 96 -4.87 33.51 -9.04
N THR A 97 -4.33 33.70 -10.23
CA THR A 97 -4.47 34.96 -10.99
C THR A 97 -5.86 35.11 -11.59
N GLU A 98 -6.43 34.04 -12.17
CA GLU A 98 -7.62 34.12 -13.03
C GLU A 98 -8.92 33.59 -12.39
N ASP A 99 -8.84 32.68 -11.42
CA ASP A 99 -10.01 31.96 -10.87
C ASP A 99 -10.33 32.40 -9.44
N PRO A 100 -11.47 33.09 -9.20
CA PRO A 100 -11.86 33.57 -7.88
C PRO A 100 -12.02 32.48 -6.80
N LEU A 101 -12.25 31.22 -7.19
CA LEU A 101 -12.32 30.13 -6.24
C LEU A 101 -10.94 29.79 -5.69
N TRP A 102 -9.91 29.78 -6.55
CA TRP A 102 -8.52 29.50 -6.18
C TRP A 102 -7.88 30.65 -5.38
N GLN A 103 -8.34 31.88 -5.57
CA GLN A 103 -7.84 33.07 -4.85
C GLN A 103 -8.10 33.00 -3.35
N LYS A 104 -9.12 32.24 -2.93
CA LYS A 104 -9.53 32.12 -1.52
C LYS A 104 -8.66 31.17 -0.70
N ALA A 105 -7.98 30.23 -1.36
CA ALA A 105 -7.19 29.21 -0.71
C ALA A 105 -5.70 29.49 -0.83
N THR A 106 -4.95 29.27 0.26
CA THR A 106 -3.51 29.06 0.17
C THR A 106 -3.27 27.74 -0.53
N VAL A 107 -2.29 27.68 -1.43
CA VAL A 107 -1.90 26.43 -2.08
C VAL A 107 -0.48 26.08 -1.66
N ILE A 108 -0.27 24.87 -1.18
CA ILE A 108 1.06 24.34 -0.88
C ILE A 108 1.36 23.25 -1.91
N LEU A 109 2.47 23.38 -2.63
CA LEU A 109 3.01 22.35 -3.50
C LEU A 109 4.25 21.75 -2.83
N SER A 110 4.11 20.54 -2.32
CA SER A 110 5.21 19.69 -1.89
C SER A 110 5.60 18.76 -3.05
N GLY A 111 6.51 19.22 -3.89
CA GLY A 111 6.92 18.57 -5.13
C GLY A 111 7.76 17.32 -4.91
N HIS A 112 8.20 16.71 -6.02
CA HIS A 112 9.07 15.53 -5.98
C HIS A 112 10.47 15.84 -5.42
N GLU A 113 10.82 17.11 -5.29
CA GLU A 113 12.07 17.60 -4.69
C GLU A 113 12.07 17.46 -3.16
N VAL A 114 10.87 17.49 -2.55
CA VAL A 114 10.69 17.31 -1.10
C VAL A 114 10.67 15.81 -0.79
N ARG A 115 11.48 15.38 0.17
CA ARG A 115 11.59 13.98 0.59
C ARG A 115 10.28 13.45 1.16
N GLY A 116 10.09 12.13 1.11
CA GLY A 116 8.94 11.43 1.66
C GLY A 116 7.86 11.12 0.64
N GLU A 117 7.00 10.21 0.99
CA GLU A 117 5.82 9.81 0.23
C GLU A 117 4.73 10.87 0.35
N GLY A 118 3.90 11.04 -0.68
CA GLY A 118 2.93 12.14 -0.75
C GLY A 118 1.96 12.15 0.43
N GLU A 119 1.38 11.00 0.76
CA GLU A 119 0.46 10.81 1.89
C GLU A 119 1.11 11.14 3.23
N HIS A 120 2.35 10.72 3.45
CA HIS A 120 3.06 11.02 4.69
C HIS A 120 3.46 12.49 4.83
N LYS A 121 3.73 13.19 3.72
CA LYS A 121 3.93 14.66 3.74
C LYS A 121 2.65 15.39 4.16
N ILE A 122 1.47 14.89 3.74
CA ILE A 122 0.18 15.44 4.16
C ILE A 122 -0.01 15.21 5.66
N MET A 123 0.25 14.00 6.15
CA MET A 123 0.15 13.68 7.58
C MET A 123 1.12 14.51 8.43
N GLU A 124 2.35 14.72 7.95
CA GLU A 124 3.33 15.57 8.60
C GLU A 124 2.85 17.03 8.68
N HIS A 125 2.26 17.53 7.60
CA HIS A 125 1.67 18.86 7.59
C HIS A 125 0.52 19.00 8.61
N ILE A 126 -0.37 18.02 8.70
CA ILE A 126 -1.48 18.01 9.68
C ILE A 126 -0.92 18.00 11.11
N ARG A 127 0.05 17.14 11.41
CA ARG A 127 0.70 17.08 12.73
C ARG A 127 1.37 18.40 13.09
N TRP A 128 2.09 19.00 12.15
CA TRP A 128 2.72 20.31 12.36
C TRP A 128 1.68 21.41 12.60
N ALA A 129 0.65 21.46 11.76
CA ALA A 129 -0.39 22.49 11.83
C ALA A 129 -1.17 22.44 13.16
N ARG A 130 -1.40 21.24 13.72
CA ARG A 130 -2.02 21.05 15.06
C ARG A 130 -1.22 21.71 16.18
N GLY A 131 0.09 21.81 16.03
CA GLY A 131 0.98 22.48 16.99
C GLY A 131 1.02 23.99 16.86
N GLU A 132 0.44 24.56 15.79
CA GLU A 132 0.51 26.00 15.54
C GLU A 132 -0.62 26.77 16.24
N PRO A 133 -0.35 28.00 16.71
CA PRO A 133 -1.38 28.87 17.30
C PRO A 133 -2.53 29.12 16.31
N GLY A 134 -3.75 28.96 16.77
CA GLY A 134 -4.96 29.18 15.95
C GLY A 134 -5.44 27.94 15.17
N TRP A 135 -4.92 26.75 15.48
CA TRP A 135 -5.50 25.50 15.00
C TRP A 135 -6.96 25.40 15.42
N ASP A 136 -7.80 24.98 14.49
CA ASP A 136 -9.23 24.77 14.71
C ASP A 136 -9.47 23.25 14.80
N PRO A 137 -9.79 22.68 15.98
CA PRO A 137 -9.99 21.26 16.16
C PRO A 137 -11.23 20.72 15.42
N ASN A 138 -12.11 21.58 14.94
CA ASN A 138 -13.26 21.25 14.09
C ASN A 138 -12.98 21.43 12.60
N GLN A 139 -11.73 21.58 12.20
CA GLN A 139 -11.37 21.72 10.80
C GLN A 139 -11.71 20.42 10.03
N THR A 140 -12.29 20.61 8.84
CA THR A 140 -12.58 19.48 7.95
C THR A 140 -11.41 19.22 7.02
N HIS A 141 -11.02 17.96 6.91
CA HIS A 141 -10.00 17.44 5.99
C HIS A 141 -10.65 16.60 4.91
N CYS A 142 -10.21 16.79 3.65
CA CYS A 142 -10.58 15.93 2.54
C CYS A 142 -9.29 15.51 1.82
N LEU A 143 -8.93 14.24 1.90
CA LEU A 143 -7.77 13.67 1.22
C LEU A 143 -8.24 12.91 -0.02
N TYR A 144 -7.67 13.26 -1.17
CA TYR A 144 -7.90 12.55 -2.42
C TYR A 144 -6.81 11.49 -2.62
N GLY A 145 -7.22 10.24 -2.80
CA GLY A 145 -6.33 9.11 -3.07
C GLY A 145 -7.08 7.78 -3.16
N LEU A 146 -6.47 6.78 -3.80
CA LEU A 146 -7.07 5.47 -4.09
C LEU A 146 -6.61 4.37 -3.13
N ASP A 147 -5.47 4.55 -2.46
CA ASP A 147 -4.82 3.51 -1.67
C ASP A 147 -5.57 3.24 -0.36
N ALA A 148 -5.65 1.97 0.03
CA ALA A 148 -6.40 1.55 1.21
C ALA A 148 -5.73 1.96 2.53
N ASP A 149 -4.40 2.10 2.54
CA ASP A 149 -3.63 2.57 3.70
C ASP A 149 -3.95 4.02 4.12
N LEU A 150 -4.50 4.81 3.20
CA LEU A 150 -5.02 6.15 3.51
C LEU A 150 -6.11 6.12 4.58
N ILE A 151 -6.86 5.02 4.70
CA ILE A 151 -7.85 4.84 5.76
C ILE A 151 -7.14 4.78 7.12
N MET A 152 -6.07 3.99 7.22
CA MET A 152 -5.28 3.87 8.45
C MET A 152 -4.59 5.19 8.78
N LEU A 153 -4.00 5.85 7.78
CA LEU A 153 -3.38 7.16 7.94
C LEU A 153 -4.38 8.23 8.39
N ALA A 154 -5.61 8.20 7.88
CA ALA A 154 -6.65 9.12 8.31
C ALA A 154 -7.12 8.83 9.76
N LEU A 155 -7.25 7.56 10.13
CA LEU A 155 -7.62 7.15 11.49
C LEU A 155 -6.60 7.63 12.53
N VAL A 156 -5.29 7.46 12.27
CA VAL A 156 -4.22 7.86 13.20
C VAL A 156 -4.06 9.37 13.35
N THR A 157 -4.73 10.17 12.53
CA THR A 157 -4.76 11.62 12.75
C THR A 157 -5.63 12.01 13.93
N HIS A 158 -6.59 11.18 14.31
CA HIS A 158 -7.63 11.48 15.31
C HIS A 158 -8.40 12.77 15.01
N GLU A 159 -8.42 13.20 13.71
CA GLU A 159 -9.22 14.34 13.29
C GLU A 159 -10.70 13.95 13.18
N PRO A 160 -11.63 14.68 13.85
CA PRO A 160 -13.04 14.29 13.91
C PRO A 160 -13.73 14.39 12.55
N HIS A 161 -13.29 15.31 11.67
CA HIS A 161 -13.91 15.60 10.39
C HIS A 161 -12.97 15.30 9.23
N PHE A 162 -12.65 14.02 9.05
CA PHE A 162 -11.78 13.54 7.97
C PHE A 162 -12.58 12.73 6.96
N CYS A 163 -12.40 13.01 5.66
CA CYS A 163 -12.96 12.22 4.59
C CYS A 163 -11.91 11.88 3.53
N LEU A 164 -12.08 10.70 2.92
CA LEU A 164 -11.30 10.24 1.78
C LEU A 164 -12.17 10.32 0.52
N LEU A 165 -11.66 10.99 -0.50
CA LEU A 165 -12.28 11.09 -1.82
C LEU A 165 -11.53 10.18 -2.80
N ARG A 166 -12.25 9.35 -3.54
CA ARG A 166 -11.68 8.48 -4.57
C ARG A 166 -12.67 8.25 -5.71
N GLU A 167 -12.18 7.77 -6.85
CA GLU A 167 -13.02 7.32 -7.96
C GLU A 167 -13.72 6.00 -7.65
N VAL A 168 -14.88 5.81 -8.27
CA VAL A 168 -15.56 4.51 -8.28
C VAL A 168 -14.79 3.54 -9.16
N VAL A 169 -14.29 2.46 -8.57
CA VAL A 169 -13.68 1.36 -9.33
C VAL A 169 -14.78 0.41 -9.76
N LYS A 170 -15.00 0.28 -11.08
CA LYS A 170 -15.98 -0.66 -11.64
C LYS A 170 -15.29 -2.02 -11.81
N PHE A 171 -15.73 -3.00 -11.02
CA PHE A 171 -15.38 -4.40 -11.22
C PHE A 171 -16.44 -5.03 -12.12
N GLY A 172 -16.06 -5.62 -13.26
CA GLY A 172 -16.99 -6.29 -14.17
C GLY A 172 -16.29 -7.28 -15.08
N ALA A 173 -17.04 -8.27 -15.60
CA ALA A 173 -16.55 -9.27 -16.54
C ALA A 173 -15.95 -8.58 -17.78
N GLY A 174 -14.62 -8.62 -17.89
CA GLY A 174 -13.85 -7.95 -18.92
C GLY A 174 -12.93 -6.83 -18.42
N ALA A 175 -13.02 -6.42 -17.16
CA ALA A 175 -12.06 -5.53 -16.55
C ALA A 175 -10.89 -6.36 -15.97
N ASN A 176 -9.88 -6.60 -16.79
CA ASN A 176 -8.59 -7.07 -16.27
C ASN A 176 -8.07 -6.01 -15.28
N SER A 177 -7.92 -6.44 -14.04
CA SER A 177 -7.07 -5.82 -13.03
C SER A 177 -7.23 -4.31 -12.83
N GLY A 178 -8.15 -3.86 -11.99
CA GLY A 178 -8.03 -2.56 -11.29
C GLY A 178 -7.64 -1.31 -12.09
N GLN A 179 -7.49 -1.44 -13.41
CA GLN A 179 -7.17 -0.34 -14.30
C GLN A 179 -8.46 0.37 -14.75
N PRO A 180 -8.46 1.70 -14.75
CA PRO A 180 -9.58 2.46 -15.25
C PRO A 180 -9.88 2.06 -16.72
N SER A 181 -11.16 2.01 -17.08
CA SER A 181 -11.57 1.68 -18.44
C SER A 181 -10.94 2.65 -19.46
N ARG A 182 -10.82 2.24 -20.73
CA ARG A 182 -10.28 3.12 -21.79
C ARG A 182 -11.12 4.41 -21.94
N GLU A 183 -12.41 4.37 -21.61
CA GLU A 183 -13.31 5.53 -21.57
C GLU A 183 -12.97 6.47 -20.41
N THR A 184 -12.71 5.94 -19.22
CA THR A 184 -12.23 6.69 -18.05
C THR A 184 -10.94 7.46 -18.36
N LEU A 185 -10.00 6.83 -19.09
CA LEU A 185 -8.76 7.49 -19.51
C LEU A 185 -8.97 8.59 -20.56
N GLN A 186 -10.07 8.53 -21.33
CA GLN A 186 -10.41 9.55 -22.33
C GLN A 186 -11.13 10.75 -21.70
N ASN A 187 -12.04 10.51 -20.75
CA ASN A 187 -12.84 11.53 -20.06
C ASN A 187 -12.77 11.34 -18.54
N PRO A 188 -11.65 11.67 -17.91
CA PRO A 188 -11.45 11.44 -16.47
C PRO A 188 -12.39 12.25 -15.56
N THR A 189 -13.17 13.18 -16.12
CA THR A 189 -14.15 13.98 -15.39
C THR A 189 -15.57 13.38 -15.37
N ASP A 190 -15.79 12.28 -16.10
CA ASP A 190 -17.11 11.62 -16.20
C ASP A 190 -17.26 10.46 -15.20
N ASP A 191 -16.22 10.17 -14.42
CA ASP A 191 -16.25 9.11 -13.42
C ASP A 191 -17.03 9.54 -12.17
N GLY A 192 -17.76 8.59 -11.59
CA GLY A 192 -18.35 8.75 -10.27
C GLY A 192 -17.26 8.80 -9.20
N PHE A 193 -17.53 9.52 -8.12
CA PHE A 193 -16.64 9.60 -6.97
C PHE A 193 -17.33 9.06 -5.72
N LEU A 194 -16.53 8.50 -4.82
CA LEU A 194 -16.92 8.03 -3.51
C LEU A 194 -16.28 8.92 -2.45
N LEU A 195 -17.04 9.20 -1.40
CA LEU A 195 -16.56 9.90 -0.23
C LEU A 195 -16.71 8.98 1.00
N LEU A 196 -15.58 8.53 1.54
CA LEU A 196 -15.54 7.78 2.79
C LEU A 196 -15.40 8.76 3.97
N HIS A 197 -16.38 8.77 4.86
CA HIS A 197 -16.32 9.54 6.11
C HIS A 197 -15.62 8.71 7.18
N VAL A 198 -14.38 9.09 7.53
CA VAL A 198 -13.57 8.39 8.53
C VAL A 198 -14.18 8.49 9.93
N GLY A 199 -14.84 9.62 10.25
CA GLY A 199 -15.61 9.76 11.50
C GLY A 199 -16.69 8.69 11.65
N LEU A 200 -17.42 8.37 10.56
CA LEU A 200 -18.41 7.29 10.58
C LEU A 200 -17.76 5.91 10.79
N LEU A 201 -16.60 5.66 10.16
CA LEU A 201 -15.85 4.41 10.43
C LEU A 201 -15.46 4.29 11.90
N ARG A 202 -15.04 5.39 12.53
CA ARG A 202 -14.72 5.43 13.97
C ARG A 202 -15.96 5.10 14.83
N GLU A 203 -17.14 5.60 14.46
CA GLU A 203 -18.40 5.25 15.15
C GLU A 203 -18.73 3.75 15.00
N TYR A 204 -18.46 3.14 13.85
CA TYR A 204 -18.61 1.68 13.68
C TYR A 204 -17.63 0.89 14.55
N LEU A 205 -16.37 1.32 14.64
CA LEU A 205 -15.38 0.71 15.52
C LEU A 205 -15.81 0.85 16.99
N ASP A 206 -16.27 2.03 17.39
CA ASP A 206 -16.80 2.25 18.73
C ASP A 206 -17.99 1.33 19.05
N ALA A 207 -18.93 1.20 18.14
CA ALA A 207 -20.09 0.32 18.31
C ALA A 207 -19.70 -1.16 18.42
N GLU A 208 -18.67 -1.60 17.70
CA GLU A 208 -18.15 -2.98 17.73
C GLU A 208 -17.52 -3.31 19.10
N PHE A 209 -16.76 -2.37 19.67
CA PHE A 209 -15.97 -2.62 20.87
C PHE A 209 -16.59 -2.08 22.17
N ARG A 210 -17.52 -1.13 22.11
CA ARG A 210 -18.16 -0.55 23.31
C ARG A 210 -18.90 -1.60 24.17
N GLY A 211 -19.36 -2.68 23.56
CA GLY A 211 -20.04 -3.77 24.26
C GLY A 211 -19.20 -4.49 25.32
N ILE A 212 -17.87 -4.36 25.30
CA ILE A 212 -16.98 -4.94 26.30
C ILE A 212 -16.52 -3.93 27.35
N ALA A 213 -16.97 -2.66 27.29
CA ALA A 213 -16.50 -1.58 28.17
C ALA A 213 -16.65 -1.91 29.66
N ASP A 214 -17.78 -2.51 30.05
CA ASP A 214 -18.03 -2.89 31.46
C ASP A 214 -17.17 -4.06 31.95
N ALA A 215 -16.57 -4.83 31.05
CA ALA A 215 -15.68 -5.94 31.36
C ALA A 215 -14.21 -5.51 31.48
N LEU A 216 -13.86 -4.30 31.08
CA LEU A 216 -12.48 -3.82 31.13
C LEU A 216 -12.07 -3.42 32.54
N PRO A 217 -10.86 -3.80 33.01
CA PRO A 217 -10.31 -3.35 34.30
C PRO A 217 -9.74 -1.91 34.23
N PHE A 218 -9.92 -1.20 33.12
CA PHE A 218 -9.47 0.16 32.88
C PHE A 218 -10.54 0.94 32.07
N PRO A 219 -10.50 2.28 32.03
CA PRO A 219 -11.47 3.08 31.29
C PRO A 219 -11.48 2.73 29.78
N TYR A 220 -12.67 2.57 29.24
CA TYR A 220 -12.85 2.43 27.79
C TYR A 220 -12.57 3.76 27.07
N ASP A 221 -11.72 3.70 26.05
CA ASP A 221 -11.36 4.85 25.23
C ASP A 221 -11.38 4.41 23.74
N CYS A 222 -12.30 5.00 22.97
CA CYS A 222 -12.45 4.70 21.54
C CYS A 222 -11.19 5.05 20.73
N GLU A 223 -10.48 6.12 21.09
CA GLU A 223 -9.27 6.54 20.37
C GLU A 223 -8.16 5.48 20.51
N ARG A 224 -8.04 4.89 21.70
CA ARG A 224 -7.09 3.81 21.98
C ARG A 224 -7.49 2.52 21.23
N VAL A 225 -8.79 2.24 21.13
CA VAL A 225 -9.28 1.12 20.31
C VAL A 225 -8.94 1.34 18.82
N VAL A 226 -9.04 2.56 18.33
CA VAL A 226 -8.63 2.90 16.96
C VAL A 226 -7.13 2.69 16.75
N ASP A 227 -6.30 3.08 17.72
CA ASP A 227 -4.84 2.86 17.67
C ASP A 227 -4.51 1.36 17.64
N ASP A 228 -5.15 0.57 18.51
CA ASP A 228 -4.98 -0.89 18.54
C ASP A 228 -5.48 -1.54 17.23
N PHE A 229 -6.60 -1.05 16.67
CA PHE A 229 -7.12 -1.50 15.38
C PHE A 229 -6.08 -1.31 14.27
N VAL A 230 -5.47 -0.12 14.17
CA VAL A 230 -4.44 0.18 13.18
C VAL A 230 -3.21 -0.70 13.38
N LEU A 231 -2.74 -0.88 14.61
CA LEU A 231 -1.61 -1.77 14.91
C LEU A 231 -1.87 -3.21 14.47
N LEU A 232 -3.06 -3.74 14.78
CA LEU A 232 -3.43 -5.11 14.40
C LEU A 232 -3.56 -5.28 12.87
N CYS A 233 -4.06 -4.27 12.17
CA CYS A 233 -4.10 -4.27 10.70
C CYS A 233 -2.70 -4.39 10.08
N MET A 234 -1.63 -3.94 10.74
CA MET A 234 -0.28 -4.07 10.22
C MET A 234 0.17 -5.52 10.10
N LEU A 235 -0.41 -6.44 10.88
CA LEU A 235 -0.08 -7.87 10.85
C LEU A 235 -0.57 -8.60 9.59
N VAL A 236 -1.57 -8.05 8.89
CA VAL A 236 -2.05 -8.61 7.61
C VAL A 236 -1.22 -8.16 6.41
N GLY A 237 -0.11 -7.46 6.66
CA GLY A 237 0.83 -6.97 5.66
C GLY A 237 0.55 -5.53 5.22
N ASN A 238 1.60 -4.89 4.76
CA ASN A 238 1.59 -3.52 4.23
C ASN A 238 2.78 -3.34 3.27
N ASP A 239 3.05 -2.12 2.83
CA ASP A 239 4.14 -1.82 1.89
C ASP A 239 5.55 -2.06 2.45
N PHE A 240 5.68 -2.24 3.75
CA PHE A 240 6.95 -2.36 4.47
C PHE A 240 7.20 -3.74 5.05
N LEU A 241 6.13 -4.45 5.41
CA LEU A 241 6.17 -5.76 6.04
C LEU A 241 5.28 -6.77 5.30
N PRO A 242 5.74 -8.01 5.10
CA PRO A 242 4.89 -9.07 4.60
C PRO A 242 3.84 -9.46 5.64
N PRO A 243 2.67 -9.99 5.22
CA PRO A 243 1.66 -10.52 6.13
C PRO A 243 2.20 -11.72 6.92
N LEU A 244 1.69 -11.92 8.13
CA LEU A 244 1.90 -13.19 8.83
C LEU A 244 1.29 -14.33 8.00
N PRO A 245 1.94 -15.51 7.91
CA PRO A 245 1.57 -16.55 6.94
C PRO A 245 0.13 -17.05 7.00
N THR A 246 -0.49 -16.99 8.18
CA THR A 246 -1.89 -17.43 8.38
C THR A 246 -2.91 -16.29 8.32
N LEU A 247 -2.47 -15.05 8.09
CA LEU A 247 -3.34 -13.88 8.02
C LEU A 247 -3.57 -13.46 6.56
N ASP A 248 -4.62 -13.98 5.94
CA ASP A 248 -5.08 -13.56 4.62
C ASP A 248 -6.41 -12.81 4.73
N ILE A 249 -6.47 -11.61 4.17
CA ILE A 249 -7.69 -10.77 4.19
C ILE A 249 -8.86 -11.49 3.49
N ALA A 250 -8.58 -12.16 2.37
CA ALA A 250 -9.61 -12.92 1.63
C ALA A 250 -10.18 -14.10 2.42
N GLU A 251 -9.41 -14.65 3.36
CA GLU A 251 -9.83 -15.72 4.26
C GLU A 251 -10.46 -15.20 5.57
N GLY A 252 -10.62 -13.87 5.71
CA GLY A 252 -11.25 -13.25 6.86
C GLY A 252 -10.33 -13.01 8.05
N ALA A 253 -9.03 -12.84 7.81
CA ALA A 253 -8.02 -12.57 8.84
C ALA A 253 -8.38 -11.40 9.77
N LEU A 254 -8.95 -10.30 9.22
CA LEU A 254 -9.34 -9.15 10.02
C LEU A 254 -10.41 -9.49 11.06
N ASN A 255 -11.42 -10.30 10.69
CA ASN A 255 -12.43 -10.72 11.67
C ASN A 255 -11.84 -11.60 12.78
N THR A 256 -10.93 -12.49 12.41
CA THR A 256 -10.24 -13.33 13.38
C THR A 256 -9.41 -12.48 14.35
N LEU A 257 -8.64 -11.51 13.84
CA LEU A 257 -7.87 -10.58 14.66
C LEU A 257 -8.75 -9.78 15.61
N PHE A 258 -9.82 -9.18 15.11
CA PHE A 258 -10.67 -8.31 15.96
C PHE A 258 -11.54 -9.09 16.92
N SER A 259 -12.00 -10.30 16.59
CA SER A 259 -12.68 -11.17 17.55
C SER A 259 -11.73 -11.64 18.65
N THR A 260 -10.49 -11.99 18.30
CA THR A 260 -9.45 -12.35 19.29
C THR A 260 -9.09 -11.17 20.18
N TYR A 261 -8.91 -9.99 19.61
CA TYR A 261 -8.64 -8.78 20.38
C TYR A 261 -9.78 -8.46 21.34
N ARG A 262 -11.04 -8.50 20.90
CA ARG A 262 -12.22 -8.28 21.73
C ARG A 262 -12.33 -9.28 22.88
N GLU A 263 -12.00 -10.55 22.64
CA GLU A 263 -11.97 -11.61 23.66
C GLU A 263 -10.89 -11.34 24.73
N LEU A 264 -9.69 -10.94 24.30
CA LEU A 264 -8.52 -10.83 25.16
C LEU A 264 -8.40 -9.47 25.87
N LEU A 265 -8.91 -8.38 25.30
CA LEU A 265 -8.73 -7.03 25.82
C LEU A 265 -9.04 -6.88 27.32
N PRO A 266 -10.11 -7.51 27.87
CA PRO A 266 -10.37 -7.46 29.32
C PRO A 266 -9.27 -8.09 30.18
N THR A 267 -8.45 -8.97 29.63
CA THR A 267 -7.39 -9.69 30.35
C THR A 267 -6.01 -9.06 30.18
N LEU A 268 -5.82 -8.18 29.16
CA LEU A 268 -4.53 -7.57 28.84
C LEU A 268 -4.08 -6.51 29.88
N GLY A 269 -5.00 -6.00 30.70
CA GLY A 269 -4.70 -4.97 31.69
C GLY A 269 -4.46 -3.57 31.10
N GLY A 270 -4.72 -3.37 29.81
CA GLY A 270 -4.60 -2.09 29.08
C GLY A 270 -4.63 -2.29 27.56
N TYR A 271 -4.61 -1.20 26.81
CA TYR A 271 -4.54 -1.21 25.36
C TYR A 271 -3.18 -1.70 24.85
N VAL A 272 -3.13 -2.25 23.64
CA VAL A 272 -1.88 -2.76 23.03
C VAL A 272 -1.00 -1.61 22.55
N SER A 273 -1.59 -0.57 21.99
CA SER A 273 -0.90 0.68 21.65
C SER A 273 -0.32 1.35 22.90
N GLY A 274 0.81 2.04 22.77
CA GLY A 274 1.45 2.75 23.88
C GLY A 274 0.69 3.99 24.34
N ASP A 275 0.91 4.42 25.60
CA ASP A 275 0.25 5.60 26.20
C ASP A 275 0.85 6.95 25.73
N ASP A 276 1.71 6.92 24.72
CA ASP A 276 2.46 8.06 24.23
C ASP A 276 1.80 8.77 23.01
N GLY A 277 0.50 8.57 22.82
CA GLY A 277 -0.26 9.14 21.71
C GLY A 277 -0.10 8.37 20.40
N GLY A 278 0.10 7.06 20.47
CA GLY A 278 0.36 6.18 19.33
C GLY A 278 1.84 6.20 18.91
N GLY A 279 2.28 5.34 18.06
CA GLY A 279 3.66 5.27 17.57
C GLY A 279 4.56 4.31 18.37
N THR A 280 4.09 3.78 19.50
CA THR A 280 4.67 2.65 20.22
C THR A 280 3.60 1.63 20.60
N PHE A 281 4.00 0.44 21.04
CA PHE A 281 3.09 -0.58 21.54
C PHE A 281 3.69 -1.35 22.71
N ASP A 282 2.82 -1.95 23.53
CA ASP A 282 3.20 -2.86 24.60
C ASP A 282 3.45 -4.26 24.01
N ALA A 283 4.71 -4.63 23.91
CA ALA A 283 5.12 -5.89 23.33
C ALA A 283 4.58 -7.12 24.07
N LYS A 284 4.39 -7.03 25.39
CA LYS A 284 3.84 -8.16 26.19
C LYS A 284 2.36 -8.37 25.93
N ARG A 285 1.60 -7.27 25.74
CA ARG A 285 0.18 -7.37 25.39
C ARG A 285 -0.01 -7.90 23.96
N LEU A 286 0.85 -7.46 23.03
CA LEU A 286 0.86 -8.00 21.67
C LEU A 286 1.26 -9.48 21.66
N GLU A 287 2.23 -9.90 22.49
CA GLU A 287 2.65 -11.30 22.67
C GLU A 287 1.44 -12.20 22.96
N VAL A 288 0.58 -11.82 23.93
CA VAL A 288 -0.62 -12.60 24.29
C VAL A 288 -1.59 -12.75 23.10
N ILE A 289 -1.75 -11.70 22.28
CA ILE A 289 -2.61 -11.77 21.09
C ILE A 289 -1.98 -12.73 20.06
N LEU A 290 -0.68 -12.63 19.83
CA LEU A 290 0.04 -13.48 18.88
C LEU A 290 0.10 -14.94 19.34
N GLU A 291 0.22 -15.22 20.66
CA GLU A 291 0.09 -16.57 21.21
C GLU A 291 -1.27 -17.18 20.85
N ARG A 292 -2.34 -16.42 21.07
CA ARG A 292 -3.69 -16.86 20.72
C ARG A 292 -3.88 -17.08 19.22
N MET A 293 -3.28 -16.23 18.38
CA MET A 293 -3.25 -16.43 16.94
C MET A 293 -2.45 -17.68 16.57
N GLY A 294 -1.33 -17.92 17.25
CA GLY A 294 -0.50 -19.12 17.06
C GLY A 294 -1.23 -20.43 17.34
N GLU A 295 -2.10 -20.47 18.36
CA GLU A 295 -2.96 -21.62 18.63
C GLU A 295 -3.90 -21.98 17.46
N MET A 296 -4.29 -20.99 16.66
CA MET A 296 -5.17 -21.17 15.51
C MET A 296 -4.43 -21.53 14.22
N GLU A 297 -3.12 -21.35 14.15
CA GLU A 297 -2.30 -21.56 12.94
C GLU A 297 -2.48 -22.97 12.38
N ALA A 298 -2.43 -24.00 13.23
CA ALA A 298 -2.58 -25.40 12.82
C ALA A 298 -3.92 -25.63 12.11
N LYS A 299 -5.00 -25.02 12.62
CA LYS A 299 -6.33 -25.16 12.04
C LYS A 299 -6.41 -24.45 10.68
N VAL A 300 -5.92 -23.22 10.58
CA VAL A 300 -5.92 -22.45 9.32
C VAL A 300 -5.15 -23.19 8.23
N LEU A 301 -3.98 -23.72 8.56
CA LEU A 301 -3.15 -24.48 7.62
C LEU A 301 -3.80 -25.81 7.20
N ALA A 302 -4.46 -26.51 8.13
CA ALA A 302 -5.22 -27.71 7.82
C ALA A 302 -6.42 -27.43 6.90
N ASP A 303 -7.13 -26.30 7.12
CA ASP A 303 -8.25 -25.88 6.29
C ASP A 303 -7.77 -25.54 4.87
N ARG A 304 -6.68 -24.79 4.71
CA ARG A 304 -6.04 -24.52 3.42
C ARG A 304 -5.63 -25.81 2.67
N SER A 305 -5.05 -26.76 3.39
CA SER A 305 -4.67 -28.05 2.81
C SER A 305 -5.87 -28.80 2.25
N ARG A 306 -6.98 -28.83 3.00
CA ARG A 306 -8.23 -29.48 2.57
C ARG A 306 -8.87 -28.79 1.37
N ASP A 307 -8.88 -27.46 1.36
CA ASP A 307 -9.45 -26.69 0.25
C ASP A 307 -8.62 -26.86 -1.03
N ALA A 308 -7.30 -26.89 -0.93
CA ALA A 308 -6.41 -27.19 -2.04
C ALA A 308 -6.69 -28.59 -2.61
N ALA A 309 -6.81 -29.62 -1.75
CA ALA A 309 -7.15 -30.97 -2.17
C ALA A 309 -8.49 -31.08 -2.90
N ALA A 310 -9.52 -30.40 -2.35
CA ALA A 310 -10.85 -30.36 -2.96
C ALA A 310 -10.85 -29.65 -4.33
N ASN A 311 -10.06 -28.60 -4.48
CA ASN A 311 -9.93 -27.89 -5.75
C ASN A 311 -9.20 -28.74 -6.83
N GLU A 312 -8.14 -29.45 -6.47
CA GLU A 312 -7.45 -30.35 -7.38
C GLU A 312 -8.37 -31.51 -7.82
N GLU A 313 -9.13 -32.10 -6.89
CA GLU A 313 -10.09 -33.12 -7.23
C GLU A 313 -11.17 -32.60 -8.20
N ARG A 314 -11.66 -31.38 -7.99
CA ARG A 314 -12.60 -30.72 -8.91
C ARG A 314 -11.99 -30.48 -10.29
N GLN A 315 -10.74 -30.05 -10.37
CA GLN A 315 -10.03 -29.84 -11.63
C GLN A 315 -9.76 -31.18 -12.35
N ALA A 316 -9.32 -32.20 -11.63
CA ALA A 316 -9.13 -33.56 -12.19
C ALA A 316 -10.44 -34.14 -12.73
N ARG A 317 -11.57 -33.96 -12.03
CA ARG A 317 -12.90 -34.36 -12.50
C ARG A 317 -13.33 -33.60 -13.75
N ARG A 318 -13.03 -32.27 -13.84
CA ARG A 318 -13.30 -31.47 -15.05
C ARG A 318 -12.42 -31.90 -16.23
N ALA A 319 -11.14 -32.19 -16.01
CA ALA A 319 -10.21 -32.65 -17.03
C ALA A 319 -10.57 -34.05 -17.55
N SER A 320 -11.05 -34.95 -16.67
CA SER A 320 -11.48 -36.31 -17.04
C SER A 320 -12.89 -36.36 -17.64
N GLY A 321 -13.78 -35.40 -17.32
CA GLY A 321 -15.15 -35.35 -17.83
C GLY A 321 -15.32 -34.81 -19.26
N GLY A 322 -14.24 -34.38 -19.92
CA GLY A 322 -14.25 -33.84 -21.28
C GLY A 322 -14.39 -34.83 -22.43
N ARG A 323 -14.57 -36.14 -22.16
CA ARG A 323 -14.83 -37.18 -23.17
C ARG A 323 -16.04 -38.03 -22.77
N GLY A 324 -17.24 -37.55 -23.06
CA GLY A 324 -18.46 -38.33 -22.82
C GLY A 324 -19.68 -37.71 -23.48
N PHE A 325 -19.97 -38.15 -24.69
CA PHE A 325 -21.22 -38.30 -25.43
C PHE A 325 -22.48 -37.63 -24.86
N GLY A 326 -23.17 -36.94 -25.72
CA GLY A 326 -24.52 -36.44 -25.52
C GLY A 326 -25.55 -37.55 -25.26
N GLY A 327 -26.46 -37.27 -24.36
CA GLY A 327 -27.62 -38.13 -24.07
C GLY A 327 -28.69 -37.32 -23.34
N ARG A 328 -29.78 -37.06 -24.04
CA ARG A 328 -31.05 -36.49 -23.54
C ARG A 328 -31.63 -37.30 -22.38
N GLY A 329 -32.25 -36.67 -21.41
CA GLY A 329 -33.20 -37.30 -20.51
C GLY A 329 -33.60 -36.44 -19.32
N ALA A 330 -34.78 -35.83 -19.42
CA ALA A 330 -35.50 -35.22 -18.31
C ALA A 330 -35.97 -36.27 -17.30
N LYS A 331 -35.98 -35.97 -16.00
CA LYS A 331 -37.18 -36.07 -15.12
C LYS A 331 -36.87 -35.87 -13.63
N ASN A 332 -37.70 -35.06 -13.06
CA ASN A 332 -38.20 -34.90 -11.67
C ASN A 332 -37.86 -35.97 -10.60
N GLY A 333 -37.71 -35.48 -9.36
CA GLY A 333 -37.96 -36.28 -8.15
C GLY A 333 -37.43 -35.68 -6.85
N GLU A 334 -38.27 -35.02 -6.17
CA GLU A 334 -38.56 -34.85 -4.73
C GLU A 334 -37.58 -35.29 -3.62
N LYS A 335 -37.42 -34.34 -2.69
CA LYS A 335 -37.47 -34.36 -1.20
C LYS A 335 -36.74 -35.46 -0.41
N GLY A 336 -35.94 -35.02 0.52
CA GLY A 336 -35.56 -35.71 1.75
C GLY A 336 -34.85 -34.80 2.74
N ALA A 337 -35.50 -34.54 3.85
CA ALA A 337 -35.06 -33.65 4.91
C ALA A 337 -34.19 -34.39 5.95
N ALA A 338 -33.45 -33.57 6.71
CA ALA A 338 -33.00 -33.68 8.11
C ALA A 338 -31.57 -34.18 8.38
N GLY A 339 -30.84 -33.32 9.06
CA GLY A 339 -29.59 -33.62 9.78
C GLY A 339 -29.05 -32.35 10.43
N SER A 340 -29.44 -32.11 11.68
CA SER A 340 -29.04 -31.02 12.55
C SER A 340 -27.55 -31.06 12.91
N GLY A 341 -26.81 -29.96 12.64
CA GLY A 341 -25.51 -29.67 13.21
C GLY A 341 -25.50 -28.23 13.72
N ALA A 342 -25.31 -28.05 15.01
CA ALA A 342 -25.25 -26.75 15.67
C ALA A 342 -23.96 -26.01 15.24
N GLY A 343 -24.09 -25.17 14.19
CA GLY A 343 -23.10 -24.15 13.83
C GLY A 343 -23.38 -22.89 14.65
N SER A 344 -22.35 -22.39 15.30
CA SER A 344 -22.31 -21.10 15.96
C SER A 344 -22.97 -20.03 15.08
N ARG A 345 -24.01 -19.40 15.59
CA ARG A 345 -24.63 -18.22 14.96
C ARG A 345 -23.66 -17.07 15.05
N VAL A 346 -22.89 -16.83 14.00
CA VAL A 346 -22.30 -15.51 13.74
C VAL A 346 -23.46 -14.53 13.73
N SER A 347 -23.37 -13.44 14.50
CA SER A 347 -24.48 -12.49 14.57
C SER A 347 -24.77 -11.94 13.17
N GLU A 348 -26.01 -11.68 12.87
CA GLU A 348 -26.43 -11.13 11.57
C GLU A 348 -25.76 -9.77 11.29
N ALA A 349 -25.40 -9.04 12.34
CA ALA A 349 -24.61 -7.82 12.30
C ALA A 349 -23.18 -8.06 11.84
N ASP A 350 -22.52 -9.15 12.30
CA ASP A 350 -21.16 -9.52 11.88
C ASP A 350 -21.11 -9.88 10.40
N ALA A 351 -22.12 -10.60 9.91
CA ALA A 351 -22.23 -10.94 8.50
C ALA A 351 -22.43 -9.69 7.61
N ARG A 352 -23.24 -8.73 8.07
CA ARG A 352 -23.48 -7.46 7.36
C ARG A 352 -22.26 -6.57 7.36
N PHE A 353 -21.56 -6.44 8.48
CA PHE A 353 -20.31 -5.69 8.58
C PHE A 353 -19.23 -6.29 7.68
N LYS A 354 -19.11 -7.62 7.67
CA LYS A 354 -18.18 -8.38 6.82
C LYS A 354 -18.40 -8.12 5.34
N LYS A 355 -19.67 -8.18 4.88
CA LYS A 355 -20.05 -7.86 3.51
C LYS A 355 -19.77 -6.39 3.15
N ALA A 356 -20.09 -5.45 4.06
CA ALA A 356 -19.84 -4.03 3.84
C ALA A 356 -18.34 -3.72 3.73
N MET A 357 -17.50 -4.26 4.64
CA MET A 357 -16.05 -4.05 4.61
C MET A 357 -15.39 -4.73 3.41
N ALA A 358 -15.82 -5.92 3.03
CA ALA A 358 -15.33 -6.58 1.82
C ALA A 358 -15.73 -5.82 0.55
N ALA A 359 -16.94 -5.29 0.49
CA ALA A 359 -17.40 -4.47 -0.62
C ALA A 359 -16.63 -3.14 -0.70
N LEU A 360 -16.37 -2.48 0.43
CA LEU A 360 -15.55 -1.26 0.51
C LEU A 360 -14.08 -1.54 0.15
N ALA A 361 -13.50 -2.62 0.63
CA ALA A 361 -12.14 -3.04 0.27
C ALA A 361 -12.01 -3.34 -1.22
N ASN A 362 -13.10 -3.84 -1.84
CA ASN A 362 -13.19 -4.10 -3.27
C ASN A 362 -13.69 -2.89 -4.09
N GLY A 363 -13.82 -1.70 -3.48
CA GLY A 363 -14.15 -0.46 -4.18
C GLY A 363 -15.63 -0.25 -4.52
N ALA A 364 -16.54 -1.00 -3.89
CA ALA A 364 -17.97 -0.77 -4.05
C ALA A 364 -18.42 0.53 -3.36
N GLY A 365 -19.47 1.18 -3.89
CA GLY A 365 -20.08 2.36 -3.28
C GLY A 365 -20.69 2.07 -1.91
N ALA A 366 -20.84 3.10 -1.08
CA ALA A 366 -21.47 2.96 0.24
C ALA A 366 -22.89 2.35 0.12
N ASP A 367 -23.68 2.76 -0.88
CA ASP A 367 -25.00 2.22 -1.15
C ASP A 367 -24.95 0.76 -1.62
N ASP A 368 -23.94 0.39 -2.43
CA ASP A 368 -23.70 -0.99 -2.86
C ASP A 368 -23.19 -1.85 -1.71
N ALA A 369 -22.37 -1.30 -0.82
CA ALA A 369 -21.93 -1.97 0.39
C ALA A 369 -23.09 -2.21 1.37
N VAL A 370 -23.99 -1.23 1.52
CA VAL A 370 -25.23 -1.36 2.30
C VAL A 370 -26.20 -2.33 1.60
N ALA A 371 -26.34 -2.27 0.28
CA ALA A 371 -27.15 -3.20 -0.50
C ALA A 371 -26.58 -4.63 -0.45
N ALA A 372 -25.25 -4.80 -0.56
CA ALA A 372 -24.59 -6.08 -0.41
C ALA A 372 -24.75 -6.67 1.00
N ALA A 373 -24.76 -5.81 2.03
CA ALA A 373 -25.02 -6.21 3.40
C ALA A 373 -26.48 -6.60 3.66
N ALA A 374 -27.43 -6.07 2.86
CA ALA A 374 -28.87 -6.31 2.98
C ALA A 374 -29.39 -7.46 2.11
N ALA A 375 -28.66 -7.86 1.06
CA ALA A 375 -29.10 -8.90 0.13
C ALA A 375 -29.02 -10.31 0.73
N PRO A 376 -30.05 -11.17 0.56
CA PRO A 376 -29.96 -12.57 0.92
C PRO A 376 -28.97 -13.30 0.01
N ASP A 377 -28.32 -14.36 0.55
CA ASP A 377 -27.33 -15.14 -0.16
C ASP A 377 -27.92 -15.78 -1.44
N ALA A 378 -27.60 -15.21 -2.59
CA ALA A 378 -27.84 -15.84 -3.88
C ALA A 378 -26.64 -16.72 -4.26
N PRO A 379 -26.84 -17.90 -4.85
CA PRO A 379 -25.75 -18.75 -5.29
C PRO A 379 -24.97 -18.07 -6.41
N LEU A 380 -23.67 -17.93 -6.23
CA LEU A 380 -22.75 -17.43 -7.27
C LEU A 380 -22.70 -18.44 -8.43
N GLU A 381 -23.17 -18.02 -9.61
CA GLU A 381 -22.94 -18.77 -10.84
C GLU A 381 -21.44 -18.72 -11.21
N PRO A 382 -20.85 -19.82 -11.71
CA PRO A 382 -19.43 -19.88 -12.04
C PRO A 382 -19.13 -19.07 -13.30
N GLU A 383 -18.28 -18.06 -13.18
CA GLU A 383 -17.75 -17.30 -14.30
C GLU A 383 -16.92 -18.16 -15.25
N LYS A 384 -17.09 -17.92 -16.55
CA LYS A 384 -16.36 -18.58 -17.62
C LYS A 384 -14.92 -18.06 -17.68
N GLU A 385 -13.96 -18.95 -17.45
CA GLU A 385 -12.54 -18.72 -17.65
C GLU A 385 -12.22 -18.44 -19.12
N THR A 386 -11.63 -17.29 -19.41
CA THR A 386 -10.84 -17.08 -20.63
C THR A 386 -9.39 -17.39 -20.28
N SER A 387 -8.88 -18.51 -20.79
CA SER A 387 -7.51 -18.95 -20.65
C SER A 387 -6.53 -18.02 -21.35
N SER A 388 -5.79 -17.20 -20.60
CA SER A 388 -4.50 -16.68 -21.04
C SER A 388 -3.41 -17.59 -20.48
N GLY A 389 -2.70 -18.27 -21.38
CA GLY A 389 -1.74 -19.30 -21.04
C GLY A 389 -0.49 -18.76 -20.36
N ILE A 390 -0.51 -18.82 -19.05
CA ILE A 390 0.66 -19.01 -18.22
C ILE A 390 0.24 -20.09 -17.22
N SER A 391 0.67 -21.31 -17.48
CA SER A 391 0.56 -22.42 -16.55
C SER A 391 1.61 -22.23 -15.45
N ALA A 392 1.33 -21.33 -14.51
CA ALA A 392 1.78 -21.49 -13.15
C ALA A 392 0.58 -22.10 -12.43
N ASP A 393 0.66 -23.41 -12.20
CA ASP A 393 -0.36 -24.19 -11.49
C ASP A 393 -0.59 -23.57 -10.10
N PRO A 394 -1.77 -22.94 -9.81
CA PRO A 394 -2.05 -22.35 -8.51
C PRO A 394 -2.21 -23.40 -7.39
N THR A 395 -2.08 -24.66 -7.73
CA THR A 395 -2.30 -25.79 -6.83
C THR A 395 -1.05 -26.30 -6.14
N MET A 396 0.06 -25.56 -6.13
CA MET A 396 1.26 -26.03 -5.45
C MET A 396 1.29 -25.78 -3.93
N MET A 397 0.30 -26.25 -3.21
CA MET A 397 0.61 -27.17 -2.16
C MET A 397 0.85 -28.53 -2.83
N SER A 398 2.07 -28.85 -3.20
CA SER A 398 2.39 -30.10 -3.90
C SER A 398 1.85 -31.30 -3.11
N ALA A 399 1.55 -32.40 -3.79
CA ALA A 399 1.16 -33.65 -3.12
C ALA A 399 2.11 -34.01 -1.95
N ALA A 400 3.41 -33.66 -2.09
CA ALA A 400 4.42 -33.77 -1.04
C ALA A 400 4.13 -32.87 0.19
N LYS A 401 3.55 -31.71 0.02
CA LYS A 401 3.19 -30.80 1.15
C LYS A 401 1.96 -31.34 1.91
N ARG A 402 1.03 -31.98 1.21
CA ARG A 402 -0.11 -32.67 1.82
C ARG A 402 0.32 -33.95 2.57
N GLU A 403 1.16 -34.75 1.95
CA GLU A 403 1.70 -35.98 2.53
C GLU A 403 2.44 -35.71 3.85
N MET A 404 3.21 -34.59 3.95
CA MET A 404 3.85 -34.19 5.19
C MET A 404 2.87 -33.71 6.28
N PHE A 405 1.74 -33.09 5.90
CA PHE A 405 0.74 -32.65 6.88
C PHE A 405 -0.16 -33.82 7.35
N GLU A 406 -0.56 -34.71 6.45
CA GLU A 406 -1.54 -35.77 6.71
C GLU A 406 -0.92 -37.14 7.09
N GLU A 407 0.19 -37.51 6.45
CA GLU A 407 0.78 -38.88 6.59
C GLU A 407 2.10 -38.88 7.41
N GLY A 408 2.84 -37.78 7.45
CA GLY A 408 4.17 -37.73 8.07
C GLY A 408 4.20 -37.54 9.58
N GLY A 409 3.07 -37.38 10.26
CA GLY A 409 3.01 -37.21 11.73
C GLY A 409 3.65 -35.90 12.25
N GLY A 410 4.06 -34.99 11.36
CA GLY A 410 4.71 -33.71 11.72
C GLY A 410 3.76 -32.61 12.12
N GLY A 411 2.50 -32.67 11.74
CA GLY A 411 1.51 -31.63 12.05
C GLY A 411 2.01 -30.22 11.69
N ILE A 412 1.74 -29.26 12.57
CA ILE A 412 2.16 -27.86 12.40
C ILE A 412 3.68 -27.69 12.40
N GLU A 413 4.41 -28.49 13.20
CA GLU A 413 5.87 -28.39 13.29
C GLU A 413 6.55 -28.79 11.97
N GLY A 414 6.09 -29.84 11.33
CA GLY A 414 6.58 -30.26 10.01
C GLY A 414 6.32 -29.20 8.94
N TRP A 415 5.14 -28.54 9.00
CA TRP A 415 4.81 -27.45 8.09
C TRP A 415 5.69 -26.21 8.34
N LYS A 416 5.91 -25.83 9.60
CA LYS A 416 6.82 -24.74 9.96
C LYS A 416 8.25 -25.00 9.47
N GLU A 417 8.77 -26.23 9.67
CA GLU A 417 10.11 -26.60 9.21
C GLU A 417 10.23 -26.45 7.69
N MET A 418 9.23 -26.91 6.94
CA MET A 418 9.18 -26.75 5.49
C MET A 418 9.11 -25.27 5.10
N TYR A 419 8.23 -24.48 5.71
CA TYR A 419 8.07 -23.07 5.43
C TYR A 419 9.39 -22.30 5.61
N TYR A 420 10.03 -22.44 6.77
CA TYR A 420 11.29 -21.76 7.06
C TYR A 420 12.42 -22.22 6.14
N ARG A 421 12.49 -23.50 5.84
CA ARG A 421 13.52 -24.04 4.93
C ARG A 421 13.31 -23.58 3.49
N GLU A 422 12.10 -23.66 2.97
CA GLU A 422 11.84 -23.37 1.55
C GLU A 422 11.75 -21.88 1.27
N LYS A 423 11.13 -21.11 2.17
CA LYS A 423 10.89 -19.68 1.95
C LYS A 423 12.02 -18.79 2.45
N LEU A 424 12.70 -19.18 3.50
CA LEU A 424 13.70 -18.36 4.18
C LEU A 424 15.09 -19.00 4.21
N GLY A 425 15.22 -20.26 3.78
CA GLY A 425 16.47 -21.01 3.84
C GLY A 425 16.94 -21.32 5.27
N LEU A 426 16.03 -21.25 6.24
CA LEU A 426 16.31 -21.44 7.66
C LEU A 426 15.99 -22.87 8.08
N LYS A 427 16.72 -23.41 9.07
CA LYS A 427 16.40 -24.67 9.74
C LYS A 427 15.85 -24.38 11.13
N ILE A 428 14.70 -25.02 11.47
CA ILE A 428 14.17 -24.96 12.84
C ILE A 428 15.18 -25.58 13.78
N GLY A 429 15.45 -24.91 14.91
CA GLY A 429 16.47 -25.29 15.87
C GLY A 429 17.82 -24.57 15.69
N GLU A 430 18.06 -23.90 14.57
CA GLU A 430 19.16 -22.96 14.45
C GLU A 430 18.73 -21.61 15.05
N ALA A 431 19.01 -21.42 16.35
CA ALA A 431 18.50 -20.30 17.15
C ALA A 431 18.82 -18.90 16.61
N PRO A 432 20.01 -18.57 16.05
CA PRO A 432 20.31 -17.21 15.60
C PRO A 432 19.41 -16.73 14.45
N PRO A 433 19.22 -17.46 13.34
CA PRO A 433 18.48 -16.95 12.18
C PRO A 433 17.00 -16.68 12.47
N LEU A 434 16.32 -17.53 13.25
CA LEU A 434 14.92 -17.32 13.62
C LEU A 434 14.77 -16.12 14.57
N ARG A 435 15.73 -15.94 15.49
CA ARG A 435 15.77 -14.77 16.35
C ARG A 435 15.97 -13.47 15.56
N GLU A 436 16.82 -13.48 14.55
CA GLU A 436 17.04 -12.33 13.68
C GLU A 436 15.78 -11.98 12.89
N LEU A 437 15.07 -12.97 12.35
CA LEU A 437 13.81 -12.80 11.67
C LEU A 437 12.73 -12.14 12.58
N ARG A 438 12.60 -12.65 13.82
CA ARG A 438 11.68 -12.12 14.83
C ARG A 438 12.02 -10.69 15.22
N GLN A 439 13.30 -10.42 15.48
CA GLN A 439 13.80 -9.08 15.79
C GLN A 439 13.53 -8.10 14.65
N ALA A 440 13.79 -8.49 13.41
CA ALA A 440 13.53 -7.65 12.23
C ALA A 440 12.05 -7.37 12.05
N TYR A 441 11.17 -8.34 12.31
CA TYR A 441 9.73 -8.14 12.20
C TYR A 441 9.19 -7.21 13.31
N PHE A 442 9.67 -7.39 14.54
CA PHE A 442 9.38 -6.49 15.66
C PHE A 442 9.82 -5.05 15.39
N GLU A 443 11.04 -4.89 14.90
CA GLU A 443 11.55 -3.58 14.45
C GLU A 443 10.67 -3.00 13.36
N GLY A 444 10.22 -3.85 12.44
CA GLY A 444 9.33 -3.46 11.36
C GLY A 444 7.99 -2.92 11.83
N LEU A 445 7.33 -3.61 12.76
CA LEU A 445 6.10 -3.13 13.39
C LEU A 445 6.34 -1.77 14.09
N SER A 446 7.44 -1.67 14.83
CA SER A 446 7.83 -0.43 15.52
C SER A 446 8.11 0.70 14.53
N TRP A 447 8.80 0.42 13.42
CA TRP A 447 9.12 1.41 12.39
C TRP A 447 7.87 1.92 11.69
N VAL A 448 6.99 1.00 11.25
CA VAL A 448 5.76 1.36 10.54
C VAL A 448 4.84 2.19 11.45
N LEU A 449 4.66 1.77 12.70
CA LEU A 449 3.82 2.49 13.65
C LEU A 449 4.37 3.92 13.88
N GLN A 450 5.67 4.07 14.11
CA GLN A 450 6.29 5.40 14.23
C GLN A 450 6.12 6.22 12.95
N TYR A 451 6.24 5.60 11.78
CA TYR A 451 6.09 6.30 10.50
C TYR A 451 4.68 6.87 10.32
N TYR A 452 3.66 6.12 10.71
CA TYR A 452 2.26 6.55 10.65
C TYR A 452 1.96 7.70 11.64
N TYR A 453 2.45 7.59 12.88
CA TYR A 453 2.11 8.53 13.94
C TYR A 453 3.07 9.73 14.05
N ARG A 454 4.34 9.56 13.74
CA ARG A 454 5.40 10.55 14.06
C ARG A 454 6.28 10.96 12.89
N GLY A 455 6.20 10.25 11.78
CA GLY A 455 7.10 10.42 10.64
C GLY A 455 8.27 9.45 10.66
N VAL A 456 9.22 9.65 9.75
CA VAL A 456 10.31 8.69 9.51
C VAL A 456 11.17 8.47 10.75
N ALA A 457 11.17 7.23 11.26
CA ALA A 457 12.03 6.82 12.37
C ALA A 457 13.48 6.54 11.91
N SER A 458 13.64 6.01 10.71
CA SER A 458 14.91 5.75 10.07
C SER A 458 14.77 5.81 8.55
N TRP A 459 15.67 6.50 7.88
CA TRP A 459 15.73 6.57 6.42
C TRP A 459 16.42 5.35 5.79
N THR A 460 17.18 4.60 6.57
CA THR A 460 18.03 3.50 6.11
C THR A 460 17.50 2.12 6.52
N TRP A 461 16.61 2.06 7.50
CA TRP A 461 16.02 0.81 7.92
C TRP A 461 15.09 0.22 6.82
N TYR A 462 15.10 -1.11 6.70
CA TYR A 462 14.17 -1.89 5.89
C TYR A 462 14.05 -3.30 6.46
N TYR A 463 12.98 -4.00 6.16
CA TYR A 463 12.81 -5.41 6.51
C TYR A 463 13.61 -6.30 5.54
N PRO A 464 14.60 -7.08 6.03
CA PRO A 464 15.56 -7.76 5.16
C PRO A 464 15.14 -9.18 4.75
N PHE A 465 13.86 -9.49 4.79
CA PHE A 465 13.31 -10.79 4.41
C PHE A 465 12.11 -10.64 3.48
N HIS A 466 11.86 -11.67 2.65
CA HIS A 466 10.68 -11.68 1.78
C HIS A 466 9.40 -12.18 2.48
N TYR A 467 9.55 -12.89 3.60
CA TYR A 467 8.46 -13.54 4.32
C TYR A 467 8.52 -13.21 5.81
N ALA A 468 7.37 -13.29 6.47
CA ALA A 468 7.23 -13.06 7.90
C ALA A 468 7.49 -14.34 8.73
N PRO A 469 7.77 -14.23 10.04
CA PRO A 469 7.70 -15.37 10.95
C PRO A 469 6.25 -15.86 11.10
N MET A 470 6.06 -17.08 11.60
CA MET A 470 4.77 -17.55 12.08
C MET A 470 4.36 -16.77 13.34
N ALA A 471 3.05 -16.59 13.58
CA ALA A 471 2.56 -15.84 14.74
C ALA A 471 3.03 -16.45 16.05
N SER A 472 2.97 -17.78 16.18
CA SER A 472 3.45 -18.53 17.34
C SER A 472 4.95 -18.36 17.60
N ASP A 473 5.76 -18.29 16.53
CA ASP A 473 7.21 -18.09 16.67
C ASP A 473 7.54 -16.62 16.96
N LEU A 474 6.75 -15.67 16.40
CA LEU A 474 6.90 -14.25 16.70
C LEU A 474 6.55 -13.94 18.16
N ALA A 475 5.52 -14.61 18.71
CA ALA A 475 5.09 -14.45 20.09
C ALA A 475 6.19 -14.87 21.10
N ASP A 476 6.98 -15.92 20.78
CA ASP A 476 7.95 -16.47 21.74
C ASP A 476 8.98 -15.42 22.19
N GLY A 477 8.74 -14.83 23.37
CA GLY A 477 9.59 -13.82 23.99
C GLY A 477 9.56 -12.44 23.31
N LEU A 478 8.47 -12.09 22.61
CA LEU A 478 8.29 -10.79 21.97
C LEU A 478 8.45 -9.64 22.98
N GLY A 479 7.91 -9.80 24.19
CA GLY A 479 7.99 -8.81 25.27
C GLY A 479 9.42 -8.47 25.74
N SER A 480 10.42 -9.24 25.30
CA SER A 480 11.83 -8.98 25.59
C SER A 480 12.56 -8.20 24.49
N LEU A 481 11.94 -8.07 23.30
CA LEU A 481 12.54 -7.40 22.15
C LEU A 481 12.49 -5.87 22.30
N THR A 482 13.42 -5.20 21.69
CA THR A 482 13.48 -3.73 21.68
C THR A 482 13.89 -3.25 20.28
N ALA A 483 13.27 -2.16 19.83
CA ALA A 483 13.65 -1.49 18.57
C ALA A 483 14.45 -0.24 18.86
N LYS A 484 15.56 -0.07 18.14
CA LYS A 484 16.36 1.15 18.14
C LYS A 484 16.71 1.52 16.71
N PHE A 485 16.42 2.75 16.34
CA PHE A 485 16.67 3.23 15.00
C PHE A 485 17.75 4.30 14.97
N ASP A 486 18.70 4.14 14.06
CA ASP A 486 19.49 5.27 13.58
C ASP A 486 18.67 6.02 12.54
N TYR A 487 18.57 7.33 12.68
CA TYR A 487 17.80 8.16 11.75
C TYR A 487 18.33 8.04 10.32
N GLY A 488 19.66 7.90 10.17
CA GLY A 488 20.32 7.73 8.88
C GLY A 488 20.22 8.95 7.97
N VAL A 489 20.62 8.75 6.72
CA VAL A 489 20.60 9.79 5.68
C VAL A 489 19.76 9.28 4.50
N PRO A 490 18.72 10.02 4.07
CA PRO A 490 17.93 9.63 2.93
C PRO A 490 18.76 9.55 1.66
N PHE A 491 18.33 8.70 0.73
CA PHE A 491 18.91 8.63 -0.61
C PHE A 491 18.75 9.95 -1.35
N ARG A 492 19.65 10.20 -2.31
CA ARG A 492 19.44 11.23 -3.33
C ARG A 492 18.53 10.69 -4.45
N PRO A 493 17.89 11.55 -5.25
CA PRO A 493 17.00 11.12 -6.31
C PRO A 493 17.62 10.09 -7.29
N PHE A 494 18.88 10.24 -7.70
CA PHE A 494 19.53 9.28 -8.61
C PHE A 494 19.93 7.98 -7.91
N GLU A 495 20.19 8.02 -6.61
CA GLU A 495 20.42 6.82 -5.79
C GLU A 495 19.13 6.00 -5.71
N GLN A 496 17.98 6.65 -5.46
CA GLN A 496 16.69 5.97 -5.50
C GLN A 496 16.34 5.47 -6.90
N LEU A 497 16.54 6.26 -7.95
CA LEU A 497 16.31 5.81 -9.33
C LEU A 497 17.07 4.52 -9.63
N LEU A 498 18.38 4.49 -9.32
CA LEU A 498 19.20 3.30 -9.51
C LEU A 498 18.71 2.13 -8.64
N ALA A 499 18.25 2.41 -7.42
CA ALA A 499 17.79 1.39 -6.48
C ALA A 499 16.49 0.71 -6.93
N VAL A 500 15.53 1.43 -7.52
CA VAL A 500 14.16 0.94 -7.72
C VAL A 500 13.79 0.63 -9.17
N GLN A 501 14.56 1.12 -10.17
CA GLN A 501 14.23 0.91 -11.57
C GLN A 501 14.73 -0.45 -12.09
N PRO A 502 13.95 -1.11 -12.97
CA PRO A 502 14.42 -2.29 -13.70
C PRO A 502 15.37 -1.87 -14.86
N PRO A 503 16.23 -2.77 -15.36
CA PRO A 503 17.15 -2.47 -16.47
C PRO A 503 16.48 -1.90 -17.72
N GLN A 504 15.26 -2.33 -18.03
CA GLN A 504 14.45 -1.84 -19.14
C GLN A 504 14.18 -0.32 -19.09
N SER A 505 14.14 0.24 -17.88
CA SER A 505 13.94 1.68 -17.63
C SER A 505 15.25 2.44 -17.40
N SER A 506 16.40 1.87 -17.75
CA SER A 506 17.72 2.50 -17.56
C SER A 506 17.85 3.87 -18.25
N ALA A 507 17.09 4.11 -19.32
CA ALA A 507 17.04 5.40 -20.01
C ALA A 507 16.58 6.57 -19.12
N LEU A 508 15.89 6.30 -18.00
CA LEU A 508 15.46 7.30 -17.02
C LEU A 508 16.61 7.86 -16.20
N LEU A 509 17.69 7.10 -16.05
CA LEU A 509 18.92 7.58 -15.42
C LEU A 509 19.76 8.43 -16.38
N PRO A 510 20.54 9.40 -15.85
CA PRO A 510 21.61 10.04 -16.61
C PRO A 510 22.55 8.98 -17.21
N GLU A 511 22.98 9.24 -18.42
CA GLU A 511 23.82 8.29 -19.20
C GLU A 511 25.00 7.72 -18.42
N PRO A 512 25.77 8.51 -17.65
CA PRO A 512 26.93 7.99 -16.92
C PRO A 512 26.63 6.91 -15.87
N PHE A 513 25.37 6.74 -15.47
CA PHE A 513 24.96 5.73 -14.48
C PHE A 513 24.34 4.48 -15.09
N ARG A 514 23.93 4.50 -16.38
CA ARG A 514 23.15 3.40 -16.99
C ARG A 514 23.85 2.07 -16.99
N TRP A 515 25.18 2.08 -17.19
CA TRP A 515 25.97 0.86 -17.19
C TRP A 515 25.94 0.10 -15.86
N LEU A 516 25.67 0.81 -14.76
CA LEU A 516 25.51 0.20 -13.43
C LEU A 516 24.35 -0.80 -13.37
N MET A 517 23.33 -0.63 -14.22
CA MET A 517 22.18 -1.53 -14.30
C MET A 517 22.29 -2.56 -15.42
N THR A 518 23.00 -2.24 -16.50
CA THR A 518 22.92 -2.99 -17.76
C THR A 518 24.18 -3.75 -18.11
N ALA A 519 25.33 -3.39 -17.53
CA ALA A 519 26.59 -4.04 -17.88
C ALA A 519 26.83 -5.32 -17.05
N PRO A 520 27.13 -6.47 -17.67
CA PRO A 520 27.39 -7.73 -16.94
C PRO A 520 28.54 -7.64 -15.93
N HIS A 521 29.50 -6.74 -16.16
CA HIS A 521 30.65 -6.50 -15.28
C HIS A 521 30.39 -5.41 -14.23
N SER A 522 29.16 -4.91 -14.14
CA SER A 522 28.78 -3.93 -13.10
C SER A 522 28.93 -4.55 -11.71
N PRO A 523 29.47 -3.81 -10.73
CA PRO A 523 29.45 -4.26 -9.34
C PRO A 523 28.04 -4.52 -8.80
N LEU A 524 27.03 -3.93 -9.44
CA LEU A 524 25.62 -4.06 -9.06
C LEU A 524 24.88 -5.12 -9.89
N ALA A 525 25.52 -5.83 -10.81
CA ALA A 525 24.88 -6.78 -11.72
C ALA A 525 24.02 -7.82 -10.98
N ALA A 526 24.49 -8.32 -9.84
CA ALA A 526 23.76 -9.31 -9.03
C ALA A 526 22.37 -8.81 -8.54
N PHE A 527 22.17 -7.49 -8.47
CA PHE A 527 20.90 -6.90 -8.06
C PHE A 527 19.92 -6.68 -9.22
N PHE A 528 20.33 -6.92 -10.46
CA PHE A 528 19.53 -6.77 -11.67
C PHE A 528 19.47 -8.10 -12.43
N PRO A 529 18.76 -9.11 -11.89
CA PRO A 529 18.68 -10.43 -12.51
C PRO A 529 17.93 -10.36 -13.85
N ASP A 530 18.38 -11.19 -14.82
CA ASP A 530 17.74 -11.33 -16.12
C ASP A 530 16.36 -11.99 -16.02
N GLU A 531 16.19 -12.91 -15.07
CA GLU A 531 14.92 -13.59 -14.80
C GLU A 531 14.35 -13.17 -13.45
N LEU A 532 13.09 -12.73 -13.49
CA LEU A 532 12.34 -12.38 -12.30
C LEU A 532 11.62 -13.60 -11.75
N LYS A 533 12.02 -14.02 -10.54
CA LYS A 533 11.32 -15.09 -9.82
C LYS A 533 10.18 -14.49 -9.00
N VAL A 534 8.96 -15.03 -9.21
CA VAL A 534 7.76 -14.65 -8.46
C VAL A 534 7.19 -15.90 -7.80
N ASP A 535 7.01 -15.82 -6.49
CA ASP A 535 6.37 -16.88 -5.72
C ASP A 535 4.91 -16.50 -5.45
N PHE A 536 4.00 -17.24 -6.04
CA PHE A 536 2.56 -16.98 -5.90
C PHE A 536 1.96 -17.57 -4.63
N GLU A 537 2.65 -18.53 -4.00
CA GLU A 537 2.24 -19.14 -2.70
C GLU A 537 0.76 -19.57 -2.64
N GLY A 538 0.21 -20.04 -3.76
CA GLY A 538 -1.21 -20.41 -3.90
C GLY A 538 -2.17 -19.22 -4.07
N LYS A 539 -1.67 -18.00 -4.21
CA LYS A 539 -2.47 -16.82 -4.53
C LYS A 539 -3.01 -16.89 -5.96
N ARG A 540 -4.24 -16.40 -6.16
CA ARG A 540 -4.93 -16.46 -7.45
C ARG A 540 -4.57 -15.32 -8.41
N ASN A 541 -4.19 -14.18 -7.85
CA ASN A 541 -3.95 -12.98 -8.63
C ASN A 541 -2.46 -12.74 -8.81
N ASP A 542 -2.06 -12.35 -10.01
CA ASP A 542 -0.65 -12.09 -10.35
C ASP A 542 -0.01 -11.01 -9.46
N TRP A 543 -0.79 -10.05 -8.99
CA TRP A 543 -0.30 -8.96 -8.13
C TRP A 543 -0.05 -9.36 -6.67
N GLU A 544 -0.55 -10.52 -6.22
CA GLU A 544 -0.36 -11.02 -4.86
C GLU A 544 0.94 -11.82 -4.70
N GLY A 545 1.60 -12.20 -5.81
CA GLY A 545 2.84 -12.96 -5.78
C GLY A 545 4.00 -12.18 -5.16
N VAL A 546 4.85 -12.88 -4.39
CA VAL A 546 6.05 -12.32 -3.79
C VAL A 546 7.18 -12.31 -4.82
N VAL A 547 7.71 -11.13 -5.12
CA VAL A 547 8.83 -10.97 -6.06
C VAL A 547 10.14 -11.19 -5.32
N LEU A 548 10.89 -12.22 -5.71
CA LEU A 548 12.13 -12.63 -5.07
C LEU A 548 13.33 -11.90 -5.71
N LEU A 549 13.44 -10.61 -5.44
CA LEU A 549 14.59 -9.81 -5.83
C LEU A 549 15.64 -9.78 -4.72
N PRO A 550 16.95 -9.84 -5.07
CA PRO A 550 17.99 -9.60 -4.08
C PRO A 550 17.85 -8.25 -3.40
N PHE A 551 17.98 -8.19 -2.09
CA PHE A 551 18.01 -6.94 -1.35
C PHE A 551 19.24 -6.14 -1.72
N LEU A 552 19.04 -4.87 -2.05
CA LEU A 552 20.09 -3.99 -2.53
C LEU A 552 21.04 -3.60 -1.39
N ASP A 553 22.35 -3.72 -1.63
CA ASP A 553 23.37 -3.18 -0.74
C ASP A 553 23.48 -1.66 -0.95
N GLU A 554 23.02 -0.91 0.05
CA GLU A 554 23.01 0.55 0.04
C GLU A 554 24.41 1.14 -0.05
N HIS A 555 25.36 0.56 0.69
CA HIS A 555 26.73 1.06 0.73
C HIS A 555 27.42 0.90 -0.62
N LEU A 556 27.31 -0.29 -1.21
CA LEU A 556 27.84 -0.57 -2.54
C LEU A 556 27.21 0.33 -3.60
N LEU A 557 25.88 0.53 -3.56
CA LEU A 557 25.19 1.42 -4.50
C LEU A 557 25.72 2.85 -4.40
N LYS A 558 25.81 3.40 -3.19
CA LYS A 558 26.33 4.76 -2.97
C LYS A 558 27.78 4.91 -3.41
N GLN A 559 28.62 3.90 -3.18
CA GLN A 559 29.99 3.88 -3.69
C GLN A 559 30.04 3.89 -5.23
N CYS A 560 29.23 3.08 -5.89
CA CYS A 560 29.15 3.03 -7.34
C CYS A 560 28.72 4.38 -7.94
N ILE A 561 27.71 5.03 -7.36
CA ILE A 561 27.29 6.36 -7.80
C ILE A 561 28.37 7.41 -7.55
N ALA A 562 29.03 7.39 -6.40
CA ALA A 562 30.09 8.31 -6.07
C ALA A 562 31.34 8.15 -6.96
N SER A 563 31.55 6.96 -7.55
CA SER A 563 32.65 6.72 -8.50
C SER A 563 32.49 7.47 -9.84
N VAL A 564 31.26 7.92 -10.17
CA VAL A 564 31.01 8.69 -11.38
C VAL A 564 31.29 10.17 -11.10
N PRO A 565 32.23 10.80 -11.81
CA PRO A 565 32.58 12.20 -11.60
C PRO A 565 31.37 13.14 -11.81
N ALA A 566 31.16 14.08 -10.90
CA ALA A 566 30.10 15.06 -10.99
C ALA A 566 30.18 15.91 -12.28
N SER A 567 31.36 16.10 -12.84
CA SER A 567 31.57 16.81 -14.10
C SER A 567 30.94 16.13 -15.34
N LYS A 568 30.53 14.86 -15.22
CA LYS A 568 29.78 14.15 -16.26
C LYS A 568 28.29 14.45 -16.26
N LEU A 569 27.80 15.15 -15.25
CA LEU A 569 26.40 15.54 -15.14
C LEU A 569 26.21 16.98 -15.63
N THR A 570 25.13 17.20 -16.37
CA THR A 570 24.71 18.57 -16.72
C THR A 570 24.18 19.32 -15.48
N ASP A 571 24.11 20.65 -15.54
CA ASP A 571 23.56 21.48 -14.45
C ASP A 571 22.11 21.05 -14.13
N ALA A 572 21.31 20.78 -15.15
CA ALA A 572 19.92 20.30 -14.98
C ALA A 572 19.86 18.92 -14.30
N GLN A 573 20.79 18.01 -14.58
CA GLN A 573 20.87 16.72 -13.90
C GLN A 573 21.33 16.91 -12.44
N THR A 574 22.30 17.77 -12.23
CA THR A 574 22.79 18.11 -10.87
C THR A 574 21.68 18.72 -10.02
N ALA A 575 20.89 19.62 -10.58
CA ALA A 575 19.73 20.22 -9.90
C ALA A 575 18.69 19.16 -9.52
N ARG A 576 18.34 18.24 -10.44
CA ARG A 576 17.37 17.17 -10.17
C ARG A 576 17.83 16.14 -9.13
N ASN A 577 19.12 16.10 -8.81
CA ASN A 577 19.69 15.18 -7.80
C ASN A 577 19.79 15.79 -6.40
N LYS A 578 19.14 16.94 -6.18
CA LYS A 578 19.14 17.63 -4.89
C LYS A 578 17.73 17.66 -4.31
N PRO A 579 17.59 17.60 -2.97
CA PRO A 579 16.34 17.95 -2.33
C PRO A 579 16.05 19.43 -2.53
N GLY A 580 14.76 19.78 -2.53
CA GLY A 580 14.30 21.15 -2.68
C GLY A 580 13.22 21.54 -1.67
N PRO A 581 12.86 22.81 -1.60
CA PRO A 581 11.82 23.33 -0.72
C PRO A 581 10.42 22.98 -1.24
N LEU A 582 9.43 23.04 -0.36
CA LEU A 582 8.04 23.18 -0.76
C LEU A 582 7.75 24.62 -1.19
N VAL A 583 6.69 24.82 -1.96
CA VAL A 583 6.30 26.17 -2.42
C VAL A 583 4.90 26.51 -1.94
N VAL A 584 4.77 27.65 -1.26
CA VAL A 584 3.50 28.20 -0.77
C VAL A 584 3.05 29.30 -1.70
N PHE A 585 1.85 29.17 -2.23
CA PHE A 585 1.23 30.17 -3.12
C PHE A 585 0.10 30.88 -2.40
N ARG A 586 0.06 32.21 -2.56
CA ARG A 586 -1.00 33.07 -2.03
C ARG A 586 -1.43 34.07 -3.09
N HIS A 587 -2.72 34.35 -3.12
CA HIS A 587 -3.24 35.39 -4.00
C HIS A 587 -2.68 36.76 -3.60
N ALA A 588 -2.17 37.51 -4.59
CA ALA A 588 -1.62 38.87 -4.46
C ALA A 588 -2.42 39.83 -5.38
N PRO A 589 -3.44 40.51 -4.86
CA PRO A 589 -4.35 41.34 -5.67
C PRO A 589 -3.65 42.40 -6.51
N ASP A 590 -2.58 43.00 -5.96
CA ASP A 590 -1.82 44.09 -6.61
C ASP A 590 -0.91 43.58 -7.74
N GLY A 591 -0.73 42.25 -7.84
CA GLY A 591 0.17 41.62 -8.80
C GLY A 591 1.65 41.66 -8.35
N VAL A 592 2.41 40.67 -8.82
CA VAL A 592 3.85 40.52 -8.48
C VAL A 592 4.77 40.64 -9.70
N GLY A 593 4.21 41.03 -10.85
CA GLY A 593 4.94 41.15 -12.12
C GLY A 593 4.48 40.16 -13.18
N ASP A 594 5.22 40.07 -14.26
CA ASP A 594 4.89 39.21 -15.39
C ASP A 594 5.55 37.82 -15.26
N VAL A 595 4.80 36.77 -15.57
CA VAL A 595 5.30 35.40 -15.55
C VAL A 595 5.10 34.75 -16.90
N ALA A 596 6.20 34.31 -17.51
CA ALA A 596 6.17 33.58 -18.79
C ALA A 596 5.53 32.20 -18.63
N SER A 597 4.76 31.79 -19.64
CA SER A 597 4.15 30.46 -19.63
C SER A 597 5.19 29.36 -19.79
N THR A 598 5.10 28.33 -18.94
CA THR A 598 5.87 27.08 -19.13
C THR A 598 5.26 26.17 -20.18
N LEU A 599 3.98 26.42 -20.58
CA LEU A 599 3.22 25.70 -21.60
C LEU A 599 2.59 26.66 -22.63
N PRO A 600 3.37 27.42 -23.41
CA PRO A 600 2.87 28.52 -24.25
C PRO A 600 1.87 28.06 -25.33
N ARG A 601 1.89 26.77 -25.72
CA ARG A 601 0.90 26.21 -26.64
C ARG A 601 -0.48 25.97 -26.02
N ALA A 602 -0.55 25.90 -24.68
CA ALA A 602 -1.79 25.62 -23.95
C ALA A 602 -2.30 26.84 -23.19
N PHE A 603 -1.40 27.66 -22.67
CA PHE A 603 -1.72 28.81 -21.82
C PHE A 603 -0.83 30.00 -22.17
N PRO A 604 -1.38 31.23 -22.23
CA PRO A 604 -0.58 32.46 -22.34
C PRO A 604 0.21 32.72 -21.06
N GLY A 605 1.16 33.65 -21.14
CA GLY A 605 1.81 34.21 -19.95
C GLY A 605 0.83 35.02 -19.08
N LEU A 606 1.23 35.31 -17.85
CA LEU A 606 0.43 36.10 -16.89
C LEU A 606 0.93 37.55 -16.85
N HIS A 607 0.03 38.50 -17.09
CA HIS A 607 0.37 39.93 -17.23
C HIS A 607 -0.70 40.82 -16.57
N PRO A 608 -0.60 41.22 -15.31
CA PRO A 608 0.35 40.74 -14.30
C PRO A 608 -0.06 39.40 -13.68
N CYS A 609 0.89 38.65 -13.14
CA CYS A 609 0.63 37.53 -12.23
C CYS A 609 0.10 38.10 -10.90
N ARG A 610 -1.02 37.55 -10.42
CA ARG A 610 -1.64 37.91 -9.13
C ARG A 610 -1.51 36.79 -8.09
N SER A 611 -0.40 36.12 -8.09
CA SER A 611 -0.08 35.10 -7.10
C SER A 611 1.41 35.18 -6.78
N GLU A 612 1.74 35.22 -5.51
CA GLU A 612 3.12 35.10 -5.03
C GLU A 612 3.44 33.65 -4.71
N ALA A 613 4.68 33.26 -4.98
CA ALA A 613 5.21 31.94 -4.66
C ALA A 613 6.39 32.10 -3.70
N LEU A 614 6.28 31.49 -2.52
CA LEU A 614 7.28 31.56 -1.46
C LEU A 614 7.83 30.16 -1.21
N GLU A 615 9.14 30.01 -1.29
CA GLU A 615 9.81 28.78 -0.91
C GLU A 615 9.86 28.66 0.62
N SER A 616 9.58 27.47 1.13
CA SER A 616 9.60 27.15 2.56
C SER A 616 10.21 25.79 2.80
N MET A 617 10.89 25.64 3.93
CA MET A 617 11.38 24.32 4.33
C MET A 617 10.21 23.43 4.78
N PRO A 618 10.27 22.11 4.52
CA PRO A 618 9.30 21.16 5.06
C PRO A 618 9.29 21.18 6.59
N PRO A 619 8.14 20.96 7.25
CA PRO A 619 8.01 21.00 8.70
C PRO A 619 9.02 20.13 9.47
N GLY A 620 9.36 18.94 8.97
CA GLY A 620 10.29 18.02 9.61
C GLY A 620 11.78 18.37 9.50
N GLU A 621 12.15 19.41 8.75
CA GLU A 621 13.55 19.87 8.61
C GLU A 621 13.88 21.06 9.55
N PHE A 622 12.95 21.46 10.43
CA PHE A 622 13.27 22.43 11.47
C PHE A 622 14.21 21.83 12.53
N PRO A 623 15.15 22.63 13.10
CA PRO A 623 16.04 22.16 14.15
C PRO A 623 15.27 21.50 15.29
N LYS A 624 15.81 20.38 15.80
CA LYS A 624 15.20 19.50 16.83
C LYS A 624 14.92 20.17 18.20
N ASP A 625 15.17 21.48 18.33
CA ASP A 625 15.05 22.22 19.60
C ASP A 625 13.62 22.69 19.94
N ARG A 626 12.64 22.54 19.05
CA ARG A 626 11.25 22.69 19.42
C ARG A 626 10.72 21.37 19.95
N LYS A 627 10.62 21.25 21.27
CA LYS A 627 9.78 20.28 21.97
C LYS A 627 8.34 20.44 21.45
N CYS A 628 8.01 19.79 20.34
CA CYS A 628 6.65 19.56 19.95
C CYS A 628 6.15 18.42 20.84
N PHE A 629 5.05 18.66 21.54
CA PHE A 629 4.35 17.73 22.43
C PHE A 629 4.91 17.64 23.87
N GLY A 630 4.58 18.64 24.63
CA GLY A 630 4.53 18.58 26.07
C GLY A 630 3.13 18.96 26.53
N GLY A 631 2.48 18.03 27.25
CA GLY A 631 1.23 18.26 27.93
C GLY A 631 0.04 17.57 27.32
#